data_dd91566879ef007d664917c8a5d0496d
#
_entry.id   dd91566879ef007d664917c8a5d0496d
#
_cell.length_a   1.000
_cell.length_b   1.000
_cell.length_c   1.000
_cell.angle_alpha   90.00
_cell.angle_beta   90.00
_cell.angle_gamma   90.00
#
_symmetry.space_group_name_H-M   'P 1'
#
loop_
_entity.id
_entity.type
_entity.pdbx_description
1 polymer ?
#
loop_
_entity_poly.entity_id
_entity_poly.type
_entity_poly.pdbx_seq_one_letter_code
_entity_poly.pdbx_strand_id
1 'polypeptide(L)'
;MARRTLITVCVIFFLLSLYIPSNGAPLKITDVRYWSAPDHTRIVVDSDKSISYQTFQLKDPWRLVVDIKEAKATFDSRKITIEDSTVHHIRIGKFDRKTMRLVIDLVKPTQSKVFTLNKYLDKPYRLVIDLHRTDLVEEGKKARLKQKSKKYKIIVVDPGHGGEDSGAVGSRGTFEKNVVLALAKKLKRCIDQKKGFKAFLTREGDYFVPLEKRVEIAREYGADLFVSLHTDANFSKRVRGASVYCLSTKGASDEAAKLLAERENASDFIGGVSYASNRDLDSILIDLVQTQTTNDSLRFGGMVLNGMGNVHTIKFKRPKQAGFAVLRATEVPSILIETGFISNRDDENLLRNKSFQLKLAKSLSKVSLNFVDMLAKRDGITVSDGTARKGKGGVHLVKPHETLWRIARDYNTTVDELIRLNNLKKSGHVRAGKKLLLP
;
A
#
# COMPACT_ATOMS: atom_id res chain seq x y z
N MET A 1 -61.14 -39.12 -60.02
CA MET A 1 -60.85 -38.36 -58.78
C MET A 1 -59.75 -39.06 -58.06
N ALA A 2 -58.52 -38.60 -58.17
CA ALA A 2 -57.31 -39.22 -57.55
C ALA A 2 -56.83 -38.34 -56.38
N ARG A 3 -56.88 -38.92 -55.20
CA ARG A 3 -56.29 -38.28 -53.98
C ARG A 3 -54.79 -38.61 -53.93
N ARG A 4 -53.96 -37.58 -54.07
CA ARG A 4 -52.51 -37.66 -53.82
C ARG A 4 -52.25 -37.52 -52.32
N THR A 5 -51.71 -38.54 -51.75
CA THR A 5 -51.19 -38.55 -50.33
C THR A 5 -49.78 -38.04 -50.36
N LEU A 6 -49.56 -36.91 -49.69
CA LEU A 6 -48.22 -36.29 -49.53
C LEU A 6 -47.55 -36.91 -48.30
N ILE A 7 -46.52 -37.66 -48.53
CA ILE A 7 -45.69 -38.21 -47.41
C ILE A 7 -44.65 -37.17 -47.07
N THR A 8 -44.77 -36.56 -45.89
CA THR A 8 -43.79 -35.64 -45.33
C THR A 8 -42.70 -36.46 -44.57
N VAL A 9 -41.51 -36.53 -45.15
CA VAL A 9 -40.35 -37.13 -44.50
C VAL A 9 -39.71 -36.09 -43.57
N CYS A 10 -39.87 -36.24 -42.25
CA CYS A 10 -39.16 -35.47 -41.27
C CYS A 10 -37.73 -36.02 -41.16
N VAL A 11 -36.74 -35.27 -41.68
CA VAL A 11 -35.32 -35.53 -41.46
C VAL A 11 -34.94 -34.90 -40.12
N ILE A 12 -34.84 -35.73 -39.09
CA ILE A 12 -34.30 -35.30 -37.78
C ILE A 12 -32.76 -35.24 -37.90
N PHE A 13 -32.21 -34.04 -38.05
CA PHE A 13 -30.80 -33.79 -37.93
C PHE A 13 -30.42 -33.93 -36.44
N PHE A 14 -29.85 -35.06 -36.06
CA PHE A 14 -29.19 -35.28 -34.76
C PHE A 14 -27.85 -34.56 -34.83
N LEU A 15 -27.79 -33.30 -34.35
CA LEU A 15 -26.53 -32.58 -34.09
C LEU A 15 -25.84 -33.26 -32.92
N LEU A 16 -25.04 -34.27 -33.20
CA LEU A 16 -23.97 -34.71 -32.29
C LEU A 16 -23.01 -33.54 -32.16
N SER A 17 -23.15 -32.74 -31.09
CA SER A 17 -22.09 -31.86 -30.64
C SER A 17 -20.91 -32.74 -30.25
N LEU A 18 -19.98 -32.91 -31.17
CA LEU A 18 -18.65 -33.45 -30.88
C LEU A 18 -18.02 -32.55 -29.83
N TYR A 19 -18.12 -32.94 -28.57
CA TYR A 19 -17.33 -32.40 -27.47
C TYR A 19 -15.90 -32.77 -27.76
N ILE A 20 -15.20 -31.91 -28.54
CA ILE A 20 -13.74 -32.02 -28.71
C ILE A 20 -13.17 -31.60 -27.35
N PRO A 21 -12.62 -32.53 -26.54
CA PRO A 21 -11.92 -32.11 -25.34
C PRO A 21 -10.75 -31.27 -25.83
N SER A 22 -10.75 -30.01 -25.47
CA SER A 22 -9.59 -29.14 -25.67
C SER A 22 -8.42 -29.74 -24.93
N ASN A 23 -7.63 -30.57 -25.62
CA ASN A 23 -6.35 -31.08 -25.12
C ASN A 23 -5.31 -29.94 -25.12
N GLY A 24 -5.65 -28.84 -24.49
CA GLY A 24 -4.68 -27.80 -24.18
C GLY A 24 -3.62 -28.38 -23.24
N ALA A 25 -2.34 -28.09 -23.51
CA ALA A 25 -1.26 -28.46 -22.59
C ALA A 25 -1.63 -28.06 -21.14
N PRO A 26 -1.34 -28.92 -20.13
CA PRO A 26 -1.71 -28.65 -18.75
C PRO A 26 -1.10 -27.33 -18.27
N LEU A 27 -1.82 -26.63 -17.39
CA LEU A 27 -1.35 -25.43 -16.69
C LEU A 27 -0.04 -25.73 -15.98
N LYS A 28 0.95 -24.86 -16.11
CA LYS A 28 2.24 -25.02 -15.44
C LYS A 28 2.30 -24.10 -14.23
N ILE A 29 2.46 -24.67 -13.04
CA ILE A 29 2.82 -23.93 -11.82
C ILE A 29 4.32 -23.70 -11.87
N THR A 30 4.73 -22.43 -11.87
CA THR A 30 6.14 -22.03 -12.03
C THR A 30 6.81 -21.68 -10.72
N ASP A 31 6.08 -21.14 -9.76
CA ASP A 31 6.63 -20.80 -8.43
C ASP A 31 5.54 -20.75 -7.36
N VAL A 32 5.98 -20.83 -6.09
CA VAL A 32 5.16 -20.60 -4.90
C VAL A 32 5.95 -19.71 -3.96
N ARG A 33 5.40 -18.54 -3.67
CA ARG A 33 6.03 -17.48 -2.87
C ARG A 33 5.14 -17.10 -1.71
N TYR A 34 5.71 -16.53 -0.64
CA TYR A 34 4.93 -16.05 0.49
C TYR A 34 5.52 -14.80 1.12
N TRP A 35 4.69 -14.05 1.81
CA TRP A 35 5.05 -12.89 2.61
C TRP A 35 4.21 -12.82 3.86
N SER A 36 4.85 -12.54 5.00
CA SER A 36 4.21 -12.33 6.29
C SER A 36 4.05 -10.84 6.56
N ALA A 37 2.80 -10.38 6.61
CA ALA A 37 2.42 -9.04 7.07
C ALA A 37 1.90 -9.10 8.51
N PRO A 38 1.80 -7.98 9.25
CA PRO A 38 1.26 -7.99 10.61
C PRO A 38 -0.18 -8.49 10.72
N ASP A 39 -0.99 -8.27 9.69
CA ASP A 39 -2.43 -8.57 9.67
C ASP A 39 -2.80 -9.81 8.85
N HIS A 40 -1.90 -10.32 8.01
CA HIS A 40 -2.12 -11.52 7.20
C HIS A 40 -0.82 -12.17 6.73
N THR A 41 -0.92 -13.44 6.34
CA THR A 41 0.12 -14.12 5.55
C THR A 41 -0.42 -14.32 4.15
N ARG A 42 0.29 -13.80 3.15
CA ARG A 42 -0.04 -13.96 1.73
C ARG A 42 0.80 -15.05 1.11
N ILE A 43 0.15 -15.97 0.40
CA ILE A 43 0.78 -17.01 -0.41
C ILE A 43 0.36 -16.78 -1.85
N VAL A 44 1.32 -16.85 -2.78
CA VAL A 44 1.09 -16.64 -4.21
C VAL A 44 1.62 -17.82 -4.99
N VAL A 45 0.77 -18.42 -5.82
CA VAL A 45 1.12 -19.49 -6.75
C VAL A 45 1.14 -18.90 -8.16
N ASP A 46 2.30 -18.87 -8.79
CA ASP A 46 2.50 -18.36 -10.15
C ASP A 46 2.22 -19.46 -11.20
N SER A 47 1.61 -19.07 -12.32
CA SER A 47 1.29 -19.98 -13.41
C SER A 47 1.36 -19.34 -14.79
N ASP A 48 1.48 -20.18 -15.83
CA ASP A 48 1.50 -19.75 -17.24
C ASP A 48 0.11 -19.46 -17.81
N LYS A 49 -0.96 -19.92 -17.14
CA LYS A 49 -2.37 -19.78 -17.55
C LYS A 49 -3.25 -19.44 -16.35
N SER A 50 -4.49 -19.02 -16.63
CA SER A 50 -5.51 -18.80 -15.60
C SER A 50 -5.78 -20.07 -14.81
N ILE A 51 -5.87 -19.94 -13.48
CA ILE A 51 -5.99 -21.05 -12.53
C ILE A 51 -7.46 -21.32 -12.22
N SER A 52 -7.88 -22.58 -12.38
CA SER A 52 -9.12 -23.12 -11.83
C SER A 52 -8.81 -23.91 -10.57
N TYR A 53 -9.46 -23.62 -9.46
CA TYR A 53 -9.15 -24.18 -8.16
C TYR A 53 -10.40 -24.51 -7.34
N GLN A 54 -10.23 -25.35 -6.33
CA GLN A 54 -11.21 -25.62 -5.27
C GLN A 54 -10.50 -25.54 -3.93
N THR A 55 -11.21 -25.02 -2.90
CA THR A 55 -10.64 -24.88 -1.55
C THR A 55 -11.54 -25.52 -0.52
N PHE A 56 -10.92 -26.11 0.51
CA PHE A 56 -11.61 -26.61 1.71
C PHE A 56 -10.66 -26.61 2.90
N GLN A 57 -11.23 -26.60 4.11
CA GLN A 57 -10.46 -26.65 5.33
C GLN A 57 -10.61 -28.04 5.98
N LEU A 58 -9.52 -28.52 6.58
CA LEU A 58 -9.49 -29.73 7.40
C LEU A 58 -9.14 -29.35 8.83
N LYS A 59 -9.73 -30.09 9.78
CA LYS A 59 -9.42 -29.99 11.21
C LYS A 59 -8.50 -31.14 11.62
N ASP A 60 -7.87 -31.03 12.76
CA ASP A 60 -7.10 -32.07 13.44
C ASP A 60 -5.98 -32.71 12.58
N PRO A 61 -4.91 -32.01 12.22
CA PRO A 61 -4.61 -30.60 12.49
C PRO A 61 -5.27 -29.63 11.47
N TRP A 62 -5.35 -28.34 11.81
CA TRP A 62 -5.92 -27.32 10.94
C TRP A 62 -5.10 -27.15 9.65
N ARG A 63 -5.79 -27.24 8.53
CA ARG A 63 -5.17 -27.11 7.19
C ARG A 63 -6.13 -26.41 6.23
N LEU A 64 -5.59 -25.54 5.40
CA LEU A 64 -6.28 -25.09 4.19
C LEU A 64 -5.72 -25.88 3.01
N VAL A 65 -6.62 -26.52 2.27
CA VAL A 65 -6.28 -27.29 1.07
C VAL A 65 -6.78 -26.57 -0.15
N VAL A 66 -5.92 -26.46 -1.16
CA VAL A 66 -6.25 -25.86 -2.46
C VAL A 66 -5.89 -26.85 -3.57
N ASP A 67 -6.90 -27.33 -4.27
CA ASP A 67 -6.74 -28.22 -5.43
C ASP A 67 -6.77 -27.39 -6.71
N ILE A 68 -5.68 -27.45 -7.47
CA ILE A 68 -5.51 -26.77 -8.75
C ILE A 68 -5.67 -27.80 -9.85
N LYS A 69 -6.71 -27.66 -10.65
CA LYS A 69 -7.11 -28.63 -11.68
C LYS A 69 -6.30 -28.45 -12.97
N GLU A 70 -6.15 -29.57 -13.72
CA GLU A 70 -5.42 -29.66 -15.01
C GLU A 70 -4.01 -29.02 -14.92
N ALA A 71 -3.35 -29.14 -13.76
CA ALA A 71 -2.09 -28.49 -13.44
C ALA A 71 -0.92 -29.48 -13.33
N LYS A 72 0.25 -28.99 -13.72
CA LYS A 72 1.56 -29.61 -13.45
C LYS A 72 2.50 -28.55 -12.88
N ALA A 73 3.34 -28.93 -11.92
CA ALA A 73 4.40 -28.06 -11.46
C ALA A 73 5.66 -28.24 -12.33
N THR A 74 6.51 -27.21 -12.37
CA THR A 74 7.87 -27.30 -12.95
C THR A 74 8.86 -27.98 -12.00
N PHE A 75 8.37 -28.43 -10.86
CA PHE A 75 9.08 -29.15 -9.79
C PHE A 75 8.19 -30.32 -9.32
N ASP A 76 8.78 -31.41 -8.81
CA ASP A 76 8.03 -32.61 -8.40
C ASP A 76 7.15 -32.35 -7.18
N SER A 77 7.75 -31.84 -6.12
CA SER A 77 7.07 -31.41 -4.91
C SER A 77 7.93 -30.40 -4.16
N ARG A 78 7.28 -29.53 -3.40
CA ARG A 78 7.98 -28.53 -2.59
C ARG A 78 7.34 -28.44 -1.20
N LYS A 79 8.19 -28.42 -0.18
CA LYS A 79 7.82 -28.07 1.19
C LYS A 79 8.51 -26.76 1.56
N ILE A 80 7.74 -25.76 1.95
CA ILE A 80 8.23 -24.46 2.39
C ILE A 80 7.89 -24.32 3.86
N THR A 81 8.91 -24.16 4.70
CA THR A 81 8.72 -23.85 6.13
C THR A 81 8.55 -22.33 6.28
N ILE A 82 7.53 -21.94 7.02
CA ILE A 82 7.23 -20.53 7.31
C ILE A 82 7.34 -20.34 8.82
N GLU A 83 8.16 -19.37 9.21
CA GLU A 83 8.30 -18.98 10.62
C GLU A 83 7.35 -17.80 10.91
N ASP A 84 6.04 -18.09 11.00
CA ASP A 84 5.07 -17.10 11.42
C ASP A 84 4.00 -17.67 12.36
N SER A 85 3.19 -16.81 12.96
CA SER A 85 2.19 -17.18 13.95
C SER A 85 0.91 -17.81 13.35
N THR A 86 0.81 -17.93 12.03
CA THR A 86 -0.40 -18.40 11.32
C THR A 86 -0.16 -19.70 10.58
N VAL A 87 1.00 -19.86 9.94
CA VAL A 87 1.35 -20.96 9.04
C VAL A 87 2.63 -21.62 9.50
N HIS A 88 2.61 -22.97 9.59
CA HIS A 88 3.83 -23.76 9.82
C HIS A 88 4.52 -24.12 8.53
N HIS A 89 3.75 -24.67 7.57
CA HIS A 89 4.29 -25.19 6.34
C HIS A 89 3.32 -24.97 5.18
N ILE A 90 3.91 -24.80 3.99
CA ILE A 90 3.22 -24.95 2.72
C ILE A 90 3.80 -26.18 2.03
N ARG A 91 2.93 -27.08 1.61
CA ARG A 91 3.30 -28.25 0.84
C ARG A 91 2.56 -28.23 -0.49
N ILE A 92 3.25 -28.34 -1.60
CA ILE A 92 2.64 -28.48 -2.91
C ILE A 92 3.21 -29.70 -3.61
N GLY A 93 2.33 -30.49 -4.20
CA GLY A 93 2.70 -31.71 -4.91
C GLY A 93 1.55 -32.26 -5.74
N LYS A 94 1.84 -33.29 -6.52
CA LYS A 94 0.86 -33.98 -7.33
C LYS A 94 -0.11 -34.77 -6.44
N PHE A 95 -1.41 -34.53 -6.58
CA PHE A 95 -2.45 -35.28 -5.89
C PHE A 95 -2.95 -36.46 -6.74
N ASP A 96 -3.25 -36.20 -8.01
CA ASP A 96 -3.61 -37.20 -9.01
C ASP A 96 -3.04 -36.84 -10.39
N ARG A 97 -3.49 -37.52 -11.47
CA ARG A 97 -2.96 -37.30 -12.83
C ARG A 97 -3.20 -35.86 -13.36
N LYS A 98 -4.20 -35.15 -12.83
CA LYS A 98 -4.67 -33.86 -13.34
C LYS A 98 -4.70 -32.77 -12.27
N THR A 99 -4.47 -33.08 -11.00
CA THR A 99 -4.62 -32.16 -9.90
C THR A 99 -3.29 -31.98 -9.14
N MET A 100 -2.87 -30.74 -9.01
CA MET A 100 -1.85 -30.34 -8.05
C MET A 100 -2.53 -29.87 -6.77
N ARG A 101 -2.07 -30.37 -5.62
CA ARG A 101 -2.61 -30.02 -4.30
C ARG A 101 -1.62 -29.16 -3.53
N LEU A 102 -2.09 -28.00 -3.10
CA LEU A 102 -1.41 -27.15 -2.14
C LEU A 102 -2.06 -27.37 -0.76
N VAL A 103 -1.26 -27.70 0.23
CA VAL A 103 -1.69 -27.85 1.63
C VAL A 103 -0.96 -26.84 2.48
N ILE A 104 -1.71 -26.02 3.17
CA ILE A 104 -1.20 -25.00 4.10
C ILE A 104 -1.51 -25.48 5.51
N ASP A 105 -0.48 -25.86 6.26
CA ASP A 105 -0.58 -26.29 7.63
C ASP A 105 -0.70 -25.08 8.55
N LEU A 106 -1.85 -24.91 9.21
CA LEU A 106 -2.19 -23.75 10.01
C LEU A 106 -1.92 -23.99 11.50
N VAL A 107 -1.47 -22.96 12.20
CA VAL A 107 -1.26 -22.98 13.67
C VAL A 107 -2.61 -23.06 14.40
N LYS A 108 -3.64 -22.40 13.87
CA LYS A 108 -4.99 -22.26 14.45
C LYS A 108 -6.04 -22.05 13.36
N PRO A 109 -7.33 -22.14 13.67
CA PRO A 109 -8.39 -21.77 12.75
C PRO A 109 -8.15 -20.36 12.20
N THR A 110 -8.12 -20.21 10.87
CA THR A 110 -7.76 -18.95 10.24
C THR A 110 -8.73 -18.63 9.12
N GLN A 111 -9.20 -17.39 9.08
CA GLN A 111 -10.02 -16.91 7.97
C GLN A 111 -9.13 -16.75 6.74
N SER A 112 -9.55 -17.31 5.61
CA SER A 112 -8.82 -17.26 4.35
C SER A 112 -9.63 -16.56 3.27
N LYS A 113 -8.96 -15.79 2.42
CA LYS A 113 -9.47 -15.27 1.16
C LYS A 113 -8.62 -15.81 0.03
N VAL A 114 -9.24 -16.50 -0.94
CA VAL A 114 -8.54 -17.08 -2.10
C VAL A 114 -9.14 -16.51 -3.36
N PHE A 115 -8.28 -16.04 -4.28
CA PHE A 115 -8.69 -15.42 -5.53
C PHE A 115 -7.59 -15.50 -6.58
N THR A 116 -7.96 -15.31 -7.85
CA THR A 116 -7.02 -15.32 -8.98
C THR A 116 -6.75 -13.92 -9.49
N LEU A 117 -5.53 -13.72 -10.00
CA LEU A 117 -5.11 -12.52 -10.71
C LEU A 117 -4.68 -12.89 -12.12
N ASN A 118 -5.15 -12.11 -13.08
CA ASN A 118 -4.74 -12.24 -14.48
C ASN A 118 -3.29 -11.76 -14.65
N LYS A 119 -2.69 -12.18 -15.76
CA LYS A 119 -1.41 -11.65 -16.20
C LYS A 119 -1.46 -10.13 -16.29
N TYR A 120 -0.48 -9.44 -15.72
CA TYR A 120 -0.38 -7.99 -15.76
C TYR A 120 1.09 -7.57 -15.87
N LEU A 121 1.43 -6.81 -16.92
CA LEU A 121 2.81 -6.45 -17.26
C LEU A 121 3.72 -7.69 -17.31
N ASP A 122 4.76 -7.71 -16.47
CA ASP A 122 5.72 -8.80 -16.30
C ASP A 122 5.26 -9.90 -15.33
N LYS A 123 4.13 -9.68 -14.63
CA LYS A 123 3.59 -10.63 -13.65
C LYS A 123 2.76 -11.71 -14.36
N PRO A 124 2.98 -13.01 -14.05
CA PRO A 124 2.22 -14.13 -14.60
C PRO A 124 0.78 -14.15 -14.08
N TYR A 125 0.01 -15.16 -14.48
CA TYR A 125 -1.24 -15.51 -13.78
C TYR A 125 -0.90 -15.97 -12.36
N ARG A 126 -1.73 -15.60 -11.38
CA ARG A 126 -1.47 -15.87 -9.97
C ARG A 126 -2.72 -16.36 -9.26
N LEU A 127 -2.56 -17.33 -8.37
CA LEU A 127 -3.53 -17.65 -7.33
C LEU A 127 -3.01 -17.05 -6.04
N VAL A 128 -3.79 -16.20 -5.42
CA VAL A 128 -3.45 -15.49 -4.17
C VAL A 128 -4.28 -16.06 -3.04
N ILE A 129 -3.63 -16.34 -1.92
CA ILE A 129 -4.24 -16.86 -0.70
C ILE A 129 -3.81 -15.96 0.45
N ASP A 130 -4.76 -15.21 1.00
CA ASP A 130 -4.57 -14.36 2.18
C ASP A 130 -5.14 -15.05 3.41
N LEU A 131 -4.31 -15.24 4.43
CA LEU A 131 -4.66 -15.84 5.71
C LEU A 131 -4.63 -14.77 6.79
N HIS A 132 -5.81 -14.34 7.26
CA HIS A 132 -5.98 -13.17 8.13
C HIS A 132 -5.69 -13.45 9.59
N ARG A 133 -5.03 -12.50 10.27
CA ARG A 133 -4.68 -12.50 11.70
C ARG A 133 -5.61 -11.57 12.47
N THR A 134 -6.83 -11.99 12.69
CA THR A 134 -7.87 -11.15 13.32
C THR A 134 -7.52 -10.65 14.71
N ASP A 135 -6.84 -11.47 15.51
CA ASP A 135 -6.37 -11.16 16.87
C ASP A 135 -5.29 -10.05 16.89
N LEU A 136 -4.34 -10.10 15.98
CA LEU A 136 -3.26 -9.10 15.91
C LEU A 136 -3.72 -7.75 15.38
N VAL A 137 -4.77 -7.71 14.55
CA VAL A 137 -5.36 -6.45 14.06
C VAL A 137 -5.93 -5.63 15.21
N GLU A 138 -6.65 -6.27 16.14
CA GLU A 138 -7.22 -5.60 17.31
C GLU A 138 -6.14 -5.11 18.29
N GLU A 139 -5.11 -5.92 18.54
CA GLU A 139 -3.98 -5.51 19.37
C GLU A 139 -3.19 -4.35 18.76
N GLY A 140 -2.95 -4.39 17.44
CA GLY A 140 -2.30 -3.32 16.70
C GLY A 140 -3.09 -2.01 16.77
N LYS A 141 -4.41 -2.03 16.65
CA LYS A 141 -5.28 -0.86 16.84
C LYS A 141 -5.20 -0.31 18.25
N LYS A 142 -5.26 -1.17 19.29
CA LYS A 142 -5.12 -0.75 20.70
C LYS A 142 -3.74 -0.14 20.99
N ALA A 143 -2.68 -0.70 20.44
CA ALA A 143 -1.32 -0.18 20.59
C ALA A 143 -1.16 1.20 19.92
N ARG A 144 -1.73 1.41 18.73
CA ARG A 144 -1.76 2.70 18.02
C ARG A 144 -2.53 3.75 18.82
N LEU A 145 -3.67 3.38 19.41
CA LEU A 145 -4.46 4.28 20.26
C LEU A 145 -3.69 4.70 21.53
N LYS A 146 -2.94 3.78 22.16
CA LYS A 146 -2.08 4.11 23.31
C LYS A 146 -0.93 5.06 22.96
N GLN A 147 -0.38 4.98 21.76
CA GLN A 147 0.67 5.88 21.29
C GLN A 147 0.15 7.29 20.97
N LYS A 148 -1.15 7.45 20.63
CA LYS A 148 -1.79 8.75 20.45
C LYS A 148 -1.76 9.64 21.70
N SER A 149 -1.69 9.07 22.90
CA SER A 149 -1.72 9.81 24.16
C SER A 149 -0.44 10.59 24.48
N LYS A 150 0.64 10.40 23.70
CA LYS A 150 1.90 11.15 23.88
C LYS A 150 1.96 12.30 22.87
N LYS A 151 2.29 13.51 23.35
CA LYS A 151 2.43 14.74 22.56
C LYS A 151 3.67 14.71 21.66
N TYR A 152 3.62 13.90 20.58
CA TYR A 152 4.65 13.92 19.54
C TYR A 152 4.14 14.60 18.28
N LYS A 153 5.02 15.29 17.57
CA LYS A 153 4.86 15.61 16.16
C LYS A 153 5.14 14.34 15.36
N ILE A 154 4.19 13.92 14.54
CA ILE A 154 4.19 12.61 13.90
C ILE A 154 4.51 12.76 12.42
N ILE A 155 5.54 12.04 11.97
CA ILE A 155 5.90 11.92 10.56
C ILE A 155 5.68 10.48 10.15
N VAL A 156 4.81 10.24 9.16
CA VAL A 156 4.65 8.91 8.57
C VAL A 156 5.53 8.81 7.34
N VAL A 157 6.40 7.82 7.32
CA VAL A 157 7.28 7.50 6.20
C VAL A 157 6.74 6.24 5.52
N ASP A 158 6.48 6.34 4.24
CA ASP A 158 5.95 5.27 3.42
C ASP A 158 7.03 4.71 2.49
N PRO A 159 7.63 3.55 2.79
CA PRO A 159 8.46 2.87 1.80
C PRO A 159 7.55 2.24 0.74
N GLY A 160 7.61 2.75 -0.51
CA GLY A 160 6.81 2.26 -1.62
C GLY A 160 6.95 0.75 -1.86
N HIS A 161 5.98 0.15 -2.59
CA HIS A 161 5.98 -1.26 -2.97
C HIS A 161 6.02 -2.23 -1.78
N GLY A 162 6.46 -3.48 -2.01
CA GLY A 162 6.62 -4.50 -0.97
C GLY A 162 5.93 -5.81 -1.34
N GLY A 163 6.37 -6.92 -0.72
CA GLY A 163 5.83 -8.24 -1.01
C GLY A 163 6.02 -8.64 -2.47
N GLU A 164 4.94 -9.00 -3.15
CA GLU A 164 4.95 -9.37 -4.56
C GLU A 164 5.18 -8.18 -5.51
N ASP A 165 4.95 -6.96 -5.06
CA ASP A 165 5.30 -5.75 -5.81
C ASP A 165 6.76 -5.37 -5.52
N SER A 166 7.64 -5.70 -6.47
CA SER A 166 9.07 -5.40 -6.37
C SER A 166 9.40 -3.91 -6.57
N GLY A 167 8.46 -3.14 -7.15
CA GLY A 167 8.78 -1.86 -7.77
C GLY A 167 9.74 -2.02 -8.94
N ALA A 168 10.45 -0.99 -9.28
CA ALA A 168 11.48 -1.00 -10.31
C ALA A 168 12.64 -1.95 -9.95
N VAL A 169 13.28 -2.51 -11.00
CA VAL A 169 14.40 -3.43 -10.87
C VAL A 169 15.64 -2.83 -11.54
N GLY A 170 16.69 -2.69 -10.76
CA GLY A 170 17.98 -2.20 -11.24
C GLY A 170 18.71 -3.20 -12.13
N SER A 171 19.72 -2.72 -12.83
CA SER A 171 20.52 -3.51 -13.76
C SER A 171 21.26 -4.69 -13.10
N ARG A 172 21.46 -4.65 -11.81
CA ARG A 172 22.10 -5.69 -10.97
C ARG A 172 21.11 -6.52 -10.18
N GLY A 173 19.82 -6.50 -10.52
CA GLY A 173 18.77 -7.19 -9.79
C GLY A 173 18.40 -6.53 -8.46
N THR A 174 18.74 -5.26 -8.26
CA THR A 174 18.38 -4.51 -7.07
C THR A 174 16.88 -4.16 -7.14
N PHE A 175 16.09 -4.62 -6.18
CA PHE A 175 14.66 -4.28 -6.08
C PHE A 175 14.45 -2.95 -5.36
N GLU A 176 13.62 -2.09 -5.94
CA GLU A 176 13.21 -0.82 -5.34
C GLU A 176 12.68 -1.00 -3.92
N LYS A 177 11.74 -1.94 -3.72
CA LYS A 177 11.13 -2.23 -2.41
C LYS A 177 12.13 -2.41 -1.28
N ASN A 178 13.30 -2.99 -1.56
CA ASN A 178 14.35 -3.23 -0.58
C ASN A 178 15.15 -1.96 -0.27
N VAL A 179 15.45 -1.16 -1.29
CA VAL A 179 16.18 0.11 -1.17
C VAL A 179 15.38 1.09 -0.33
N VAL A 180 14.11 1.30 -0.69
CA VAL A 180 13.25 2.29 -0.02
C VAL A 180 12.91 1.88 1.41
N LEU A 181 12.75 0.58 1.70
CA LEU A 181 12.57 0.08 3.07
C LEU A 181 13.81 0.33 3.93
N ALA A 182 15.00 0.06 3.37
CA ALA A 182 16.26 0.29 4.07
C ALA A 182 16.48 1.79 4.37
N LEU A 183 16.13 2.68 3.43
CA LEU A 183 16.18 4.13 3.59
C LEU A 183 15.14 4.61 4.62
N ALA A 184 13.89 4.15 4.52
CA ALA A 184 12.81 4.51 5.44
C ALA A 184 13.15 4.17 6.90
N LYS A 185 13.74 2.98 7.14
CA LYS A 185 14.21 2.58 8.48
C LYS A 185 15.32 3.51 9.02
N LYS A 186 16.20 4.02 8.15
CA LYS A 186 17.23 4.99 8.56
C LYS A 186 16.59 6.36 8.83
N LEU A 187 15.68 6.80 7.97
CA LEU A 187 14.98 8.07 8.14
C LEU A 187 14.17 8.07 9.45
N LYS A 188 13.41 7.01 9.71
CA LYS A 188 12.70 6.83 10.98
C LYS A 188 13.64 6.98 12.19
N ARG A 189 14.77 6.27 12.19
CA ARG A 189 15.76 6.38 13.28
C ARG A 189 16.27 7.80 13.47
N CYS A 190 16.58 8.52 12.38
CA CYS A 190 17.04 9.91 12.45
C CYS A 190 15.95 10.85 13.02
N ILE A 191 14.70 10.64 12.70
CA ILE A 191 13.57 11.43 13.23
C ILE A 191 13.36 11.12 14.71
N ASP A 192 13.33 9.85 15.10
CA ASP A 192 13.05 9.39 16.47
C ASP A 192 14.12 9.86 17.48
N GLN A 193 15.34 10.21 17.03
CA GLN A 193 16.38 10.79 17.86
C GLN A 193 16.05 12.21 18.33
N LYS A 194 15.11 12.92 17.67
CA LYS A 194 14.74 14.29 18.05
C LYS A 194 13.60 14.27 19.07
N LYS A 195 13.86 14.84 20.26
CA LYS A 195 12.82 14.98 21.30
C LYS A 195 11.59 15.71 20.76
N GLY A 196 10.40 15.20 21.08
CA GLY A 196 9.11 15.75 20.61
C GLY A 196 8.68 15.31 19.22
N PHE A 197 9.45 14.43 18.57
CA PHE A 197 9.09 13.84 17.27
C PHE A 197 9.01 12.33 17.35
N LYS A 198 8.17 11.75 16.47
CA LYS A 198 8.03 10.32 16.29
C LYS A 198 7.77 9.99 14.83
N ALA A 199 8.46 8.99 14.30
CA ALA A 199 8.20 8.49 12.95
C ALA A 199 7.56 7.09 13.00
N PHE A 200 6.61 6.87 12.09
CA PHE A 200 6.01 5.56 11.84
C PHE A 200 6.22 5.18 10.38
N LEU A 201 6.33 3.88 10.12
CA LEU A 201 6.41 3.35 8.77
C LEU A 201 5.06 2.74 8.37
N THR A 202 4.69 2.86 7.11
CA THR A 202 3.50 2.16 6.58
C THR A 202 3.73 0.65 6.49
N ARG A 203 5.00 0.24 6.28
CA ARG A 203 5.47 -1.15 6.41
C ARG A 203 6.86 -1.21 7.04
N GLU A 204 7.07 -2.19 7.90
CA GLU A 204 8.36 -2.42 8.56
C GLU A 204 9.10 -3.65 8.00
N GLY A 205 8.44 -4.43 7.15
CA GLY A 205 8.95 -5.64 6.50
C GLY A 205 8.74 -5.65 4.98
N ASP A 206 9.10 -6.76 4.37
CA ASP A 206 8.83 -7.02 2.95
C ASP A 206 7.44 -7.66 2.79
N TYR A 207 6.40 -6.83 2.81
CA TYR A 207 5.03 -7.20 2.52
C TYR A 207 4.32 -6.06 1.79
N PHE A 208 3.30 -6.40 1.01
CA PHE A 208 2.50 -5.44 0.26
C PHE A 208 1.51 -4.72 1.18
N VAL A 209 1.39 -3.41 1.00
CA VAL A 209 0.37 -2.57 1.65
C VAL A 209 -0.37 -1.81 0.56
N PRO A 210 -1.71 -1.96 0.44
CA PRO A 210 -2.52 -1.23 -0.53
C PRO A 210 -2.35 0.29 -0.41
N LEU A 211 -2.46 1.01 -1.52
CA LEU A 211 -2.27 2.47 -1.54
C LEU A 211 -3.24 3.20 -0.60
N GLU A 212 -4.50 2.81 -0.59
CA GLU A 212 -5.49 3.36 0.34
C GLU A 212 -5.12 3.11 1.81
N LYS A 213 -4.61 1.90 2.12
CA LYS A 213 -4.19 1.55 3.48
C LYS A 213 -2.99 2.38 3.95
N ARG A 214 -2.07 2.78 3.06
CA ARG A 214 -0.96 3.70 3.39
C ARG A 214 -1.49 5.06 3.83
N VAL A 215 -2.50 5.57 3.11
CA VAL A 215 -3.21 6.82 3.47
C VAL A 215 -3.94 6.68 4.81
N GLU A 216 -4.66 5.57 5.02
CA GLU A 216 -5.32 5.28 6.30
C GLU A 216 -4.34 5.24 7.48
N ILE A 217 -3.18 4.60 7.30
CA ILE A 217 -2.13 4.54 8.33
C ILE A 217 -1.67 5.96 8.71
N ALA A 218 -1.47 6.85 7.73
CA ALA A 218 -1.13 8.23 8.01
C ALA A 218 -2.22 8.93 8.84
N ARG A 219 -3.49 8.71 8.50
CA ARG A 219 -4.64 9.20 9.25
C ARG A 219 -4.72 8.60 10.65
N GLU A 220 -4.61 7.28 10.77
CA GLU A 220 -4.70 6.56 12.05
C GLU A 220 -3.66 7.06 13.06
N TYR A 221 -2.43 7.37 12.61
CA TYR A 221 -1.41 7.97 13.46
C TYR A 221 -1.61 9.47 13.70
N GLY A 222 -2.50 10.13 12.97
CA GLY A 222 -2.66 11.60 13.02
C GLY A 222 -1.38 12.30 12.55
N ALA A 223 -0.87 11.91 11.39
CA ALA A 223 0.37 12.41 10.85
C ALA A 223 0.34 13.94 10.67
N ASP A 224 1.42 14.61 11.03
CA ASP A 224 1.67 16.02 10.72
C ASP A 224 2.35 16.18 9.35
N LEU A 225 2.95 15.08 8.84
CA LEU A 225 3.62 15.00 7.55
C LEU A 225 3.63 13.55 7.04
N PHE A 226 3.41 13.37 5.73
CA PHE A 226 3.53 12.08 5.05
C PHE A 226 4.61 12.14 3.96
N VAL A 227 5.53 11.16 3.97
CA VAL A 227 6.65 11.09 3.04
C VAL A 227 6.72 9.71 2.42
N SER A 228 6.34 9.57 1.13
CA SER A 228 6.50 8.35 0.38
C SER A 228 7.87 8.31 -0.30
N LEU A 229 8.57 7.19 -0.19
CA LEU A 229 9.92 6.98 -0.72
C LEU A 229 9.89 5.95 -1.83
N HIS A 230 10.41 6.35 -2.99
CA HIS A 230 10.50 5.57 -4.21
C HIS A 230 11.88 5.68 -4.86
N THR A 231 12.12 4.90 -5.89
CA THR A 231 13.29 5.00 -6.77
C THR A 231 12.93 4.56 -8.18
N ASP A 232 12.82 5.54 -9.06
CA ASP A 232 12.28 5.43 -10.42
C ASP A 232 13.13 4.54 -11.36
N ALA A 233 12.53 4.11 -12.45
CA ALA A 233 13.24 3.52 -13.59
C ALA A 233 12.86 4.23 -14.88
N ASN A 234 13.84 4.34 -15.78
CA ASN A 234 13.66 4.92 -17.10
C ASN A 234 14.24 4.01 -18.17
N PHE A 235 13.64 4.00 -19.37
CA PHE A 235 14.19 3.27 -20.53
C PHE A 235 15.61 3.75 -20.85
N SER A 236 15.84 5.07 -20.85
CA SER A 236 17.18 5.64 -20.99
C SER A 236 17.97 5.49 -19.68
N LYS A 237 19.00 4.66 -19.71
CA LYS A 237 19.93 4.46 -18.58
C LYS A 237 20.77 5.69 -18.23
N ARG A 238 20.68 6.77 -19.03
CA ARG A 238 21.36 8.05 -18.77
C ARG A 238 20.58 8.94 -17.81
N VAL A 239 19.27 8.72 -17.68
CA VAL A 239 18.42 9.49 -16.75
C VAL A 239 18.80 9.15 -15.32
N ARG A 240 19.09 10.19 -14.50
CA ARG A 240 19.57 10.08 -13.12
C ARG A 240 19.10 11.23 -12.26
N GLY A 241 19.28 11.08 -10.95
CA GLY A 241 19.03 12.13 -9.97
C GLY A 241 17.65 12.06 -9.34
N ALA A 242 17.53 12.68 -8.19
CA ALA A 242 16.31 12.67 -7.39
C ALA A 242 15.26 13.69 -7.89
N SER A 243 14.01 13.40 -7.61
CA SER A 243 12.87 14.31 -7.88
C SER A 243 11.81 14.20 -6.79
N VAL A 244 10.94 15.21 -6.70
CA VAL A 244 9.85 15.25 -5.72
C VAL A 244 8.54 15.53 -6.43
N TYR A 245 7.50 14.84 -5.98
CA TYR A 245 6.16 14.94 -6.52
C TYR A 245 5.14 15.24 -5.42
N CYS A 246 4.14 16.03 -5.77
CA CYS A 246 2.99 16.37 -4.94
C CYS A 246 1.69 15.94 -5.64
N LEU A 247 0.61 15.83 -4.88
CA LEU A 247 -0.70 15.55 -5.43
C LEU A 247 -1.19 16.71 -6.30
N SER A 248 -1.79 16.38 -7.44
CA SER A 248 -2.68 17.26 -8.20
C SER A 248 -3.96 16.54 -8.59
N THR A 249 -5.09 17.20 -8.42
CA THR A 249 -6.40 16.76 -8.91
C THR A 249 -6.80 17.44 -10.22
N LYS A 250 -6.03 18.46 -10.65
CA LYS A 250 -6.30 19.27 -11.85
C LYS A 250 -5.47 18.89 -13.07
N GLY A 251 -4.79 17.74 -13.00
CA GLY A 251 -3.89 17.23 -14.06
C GLY A 251 -2.44 17.18 -13.62
N ALA A 252 -1.58 16.63 -14.47
CA ALA A 252 -0.15 16.48 -14.20
C ALA A 252 0.65 17.69 -14.70
N SER A 253 1.81 17.94 -14.08
CA SER A 253 2.73 19.03 -14.49
C SER A 253 3.28 18.82 -15.91
N ASP A 254 3.45 17.58 -16.29
CA ASP A 254 3.87 17.12 -17.63
C ASP A 254 3.52 15.65 -17.83
N GLU A 255 3.70 15.15 -19.05
CA GLU A 255 3.40 13.76 -19.41
C GLU A 255 4.27 12.76 -18.63
N ALA A 256 5.52 13.09 -18.34
CA ALA A 256 6.39 12.21 -17.56
C ALA A 256 5.89 12.03 -16.11
N ALA A 257 5.39 13.10 -15.49
CA ALA A 257 4.79 13.03 -14.16
C ALA A 257 3.47 12.25 -14.17
N LYS A 258 2.67 12.36 -15.23
CA LYS A 258 1.44 11.58 -15.42
C LYS A 258 1.74 10.09 -15.53
N LEU A 259 2.65 9.70 -16.41
CA LEU A 259 3.05 8.31 -16.62
C LEU A 259 3.65 7.69 -15.34
N LEU A 260 4.44 8.46 -14.59
CA LEU A 260 4.94 8.02 -13.30
C LEU A 260 3.78 7.74 -12.33
N ALA A 261 2.83 8.67 -12.19
CA ALA A 261 1.70 8.47 -11.30
C ALA A 261 0.83 7.27 -11.71
N GLU A 262 0.61 7.05 -13.00
CA GLU A 262 -0.09 5.88 -13.52
C GLU A 262 0.63 4.57 -13.15
N ARG A 263 1.96 4.54 -13.26
CA ARG A 263 2.77 3.38 -12.89
C ARG A 263 2.74 3.11 -11.39
N GLU A 264 2.91 4.14 -10.55
CA GLU A 264 2.86 3.98 -9.10
C GLU A 264 1.47 3.57 -8.61
N ASN A 265 0.41 4.12 -9.22
CA ASN A 265 -0.97 3.73 -8.93
C ASN A 265 -1.29 2.28 -9.35
N ALA A 266 -0.56 1.72 -10.31
CA ALA A 266 -0.70 0.34 -10.75
C ALA A 266 -0.21 -0.70 -9.72
N SER A 267 0.49 -0.29 -8.68
CA SER A 267 0.91 -1.14 -7.55
C SER A 267 -0.25 -1.96 -6.97
N ASP A 268 -1.42 -1.37 -6.83
CA ASP A 268 -2.61 -2.06 -6.32
C ASP A 268 -3.08 -3.21 -7.24
N PHE A 269 -2.95 -3.09 -8.56
CA PHE A 269 -3.25 -4.19 -9.49
C PHE A 269 -2.25 -5.35 -9.33
N ILE A 270 -0.97 -5.04 -9.06
CA ILE A 270 0.04 -6.06 -8.76
C ILE A 270 -0.31 -6.76 -7.46
N GLY A 271 -0.70 -6.02 -6.42
CA GLY A 271 -1.10 -6.52 -5.12
C GLY A 271 -2.50 -7.16 -5.07
N GLY A 272 -3.24 -7.17 -6.19
CA GLY A 272 -4.56 -7.81 -6.28
C GLY A 272 -5.65 -7.09 -5.51
N VAL A 273 -5.54 -5.78 -5.36
CA VAL A 273 -6.60 -4.95 -4.82
C VAL A 273 -7.63 -4.69 -5.91
N SER A 274 -8.83 -5.23 -5.73
CA SER A 274 -9.97 -4.93 -6.60
C SER A 274 -10.54 -3.58 -6.20
N TYR A 275 -10.48 -2.60 -7.08
CA TYR A 275 -11.26 -1.37 -6.93
C TYR A 275 -12.75 -1.69 -7.16
N ALA A 276 -13.43 -2.18 -6.12
CA ALA A 276 -14.88 -2.09 -6.08
C ALA A 276 -15.22 -0.59 -6.03
N SER A 277 -15.83 -0.14 -7.10
CA SER A 277 -16.26 1.21 -7.41
C SER A 277 -16.93 1.94 -6.24
N ASN A 278 -16.19 2.70 -5.46
CA ASN A 278 -16.71 3.77 -4.61
C ASN A 278 -16.07 5.10 -5.02
N ARG A 279 -16.19 5.45 -6.32
CA ARG A 279 -15.59 6.69 -6.88
C ARG A 279 -16.45 7.95 -6.72
N ASP A 280 -17.66 7.89 -6.15
CA ASP A 280 -18.66 8.93 -6.44
C ASP A 280 -19.11 9.85 -5.28
N LEU A 281 -18.48 9.86 -4.11
CA LEU A 281 -19.07 10.63 -3.02
C LEU A 281 -18.24 11.75 -2.38
N ASP A 282 -16.97 11.98 -2.76
CA ASP A 282 -16.14 12.93 -2.04
C ASP A 282 -15.70 14.18 -2.81
N SER A 283 -16.29 14.49 -3.98
CA SER A 283 -15.69 15.49 -4.89
C SER A 283 -15.97 16.97 -4.59
N ILE A 284 -16.94 17.34 -3.76
CA ILE A 284 -17.43 18.74 -3.71
C ILE A 284 -16.97 19.55 -2.47
N LEU A 285 -16.53 18.92 -1.38
CA LEU A 285 -16.11 19.64 -0.14
C LEU A 285 -14.59 19.72 0.06
N ILE A 286 -13.83 19.22 -0.88
CA ILE A 286 -12.37 19.00 -0.81
C ILE A 286 -11.57 20.28 -1.12
N ASP A 287 -12.13 21.26 -1.84
CA ASP A 287 -11.33 22.31 -2.51
C ASP A 287 -10.54 23.28 -1.60
N LEU A 288 -11.06 23.72 -0.46
CA LEU A 288 -10.37 24.75 0.34
C LEU A 288 -9.28 24.18 1.26
N VAL A 289 -9.55 23.09 1.94
CA VAL A 289 -8.56 22.42 2.80
C VAL A 289 -7.43 21.84 1.93
N GLN A 290 -7.79 21.29 0.78
CA GLN A 290 -6.87 20.74 -0.20
C GLN A 290 -5.91 21.80 -0.75
N THR A 291 -6.34 23.05 -0.98
CA THR A 291 -5.47 24.11 -1.50
C THR A 291 -4.34 24.44 -0.53
N GLN A 292 -4.62 24.59 0.76
CA GLN A 292 -3.58 24.89 1.75
C GLN A 292 -2.61 23.72 1.93
N THR A 293 -3.12 22.50 2.07
CA THR A 293 -2.31 21.29 2.21
C THR A 293 -1.44 21.05 0.99
N THR A 294 -1.97 21.32 -0.21
CA THR A 294 -1.20 21.24 -1.46
C THR A 294 -0.07 22.28 -1.48
N ASN A 295 -0.32 23.52 -1.05
CA ASN A 295 0.70 24.56 -0.97
C ASN A 295 1.79 24.19 0.05
N ASP A 296 1.41 23.64 1.20
CA ASP A 296 2.33 23.14 2.21
C ASP A 296 3.16 21.96 1.67
N SER A 297 2.56 21.05 0.89
CA SER A 297 3.25 19.95 0.21
C SER A 297 4.27 20.46 -0.81
N LEU A 298 3.90 21.44 -1.64
CA LEU A 298 4.79 22.07 -2.62
C LEU A 298 5.97 22.78 -1.95
N ARG A 299 5.69 23.53 -0.86
CA ARG A 299 6.72 24.19 -0.07
C ARG A 299 7.69 23.18 0.55
N PHE A 300 7.16 22.12 1.16
CA PHE A 300 7.96 21.04 1.72
C PHE A 300 8.79 20.36 0.63
N GLY A 301 8.19 20.02 -0.51
CA GLY A 301 8.88 19.41 -1.64
C GLY A 301 10.07 20.26 -2.14
N GLY A 302 9.90 21.59 -2.20
CA GLY A 302 10.99 22.53 -2.53
C GLY A 302 12.13 22.48 -1.50
N MET A 303 11.80 22.45 -0.21
CA MET A 303 12.79 22.32 0.86
C MET A 303 13.54 20.98 0.78
N VAL A 304 12.83 19.88 0.46
CA VAL A 304 13.42 18.55 0.27
C VAL A 304 14.38 18.55 -0.90
N LEU A 305 14.02 19.09 -2.06
CA LEU A 305 14.91 19.19 -3.22
C LEU A 305 16.20 19.95 -2.88
N ASN A 306 16.10 21.09 -2.18
CA ASN A 306 17.27 21.84 -1.73
C ASN A 306 18.15 21.03 -0.76
N GLY A 307 17.53 20.32 0.20
CA GLY A 307 18.25 19.49 1.15
C GLY A 307 18.94 18.30 0.48
N MET A 308 18.25 17.64 -0.44
CA MET A 308 18.80 16.51 -1.20
C MET A 308 19.92 16.95 -2.15
N GLY A 309 19.84 18.15 -2.73
CA GLY A 309 20.85 18.70 -3.64
C GLY A 309 22.25 18.78 -3.04
N ASN A 310 22.37 18.81 -1.70
CA ASN A 310 23.66 18.74 -1.01
C ASN A 310 24.22 17.30 -0.90
N VAL A 311 23.43 16.29 -1.26
CA VAL A 311 23.78 14.87 -1.08
C VAL A 311 23.79 14.12 -2.40
N HIS A 312 22.89 14.51 -3.32
CA HIS A 312 22.66 13.82 -4.57
C HIS A 312 22.30 14.79 -5.71
N THR A 313 22.49 14.36 -6.95
CA THR A 313 22.01 15.09 -8.13
C THR A 313 20.49 15.23 -8.10
N ILE A 314 19.98 16.42 -8.46
CA ILE A 314 18.54 16.70 -8.54
C ILE A 314 18.13 16.80 -10.00
N LYS A 315 17.10 16.02 -10.39
CA LYS A 315 16.58 15.99 -11.76
C LYS A 315 15.78 17.25 -12.11
N PHE A 316 14.90 17.67 -11.19
CA PHE A 316 14.04 18.85 -11.37
C PHE A 316 14.21 19.83 -10.20
N LYS A 317 14.43 21.09 -10.49
CA LYS A 317 14.64 22.14 -9.47
C LYS A 317 13.37 22.50 -8.68
N ARG A 318 12.18 22.06 -9.12
CA ARG A 318 10.89 22.28 -8.47
C ARG A 318 10.10 20.98 -8.37
N PRO A 319 9.27 20.82 -7.35
CA PRO A 319 8.36 19.67 -7.28
C PRO A 319 7.45 19.62 -8.51
N LYS A 320 7.20 18.42 -9.00
CA LYS A 320 6.20 18.14 -10.03
C LYS A 320 4.90 17.71 -9.36
N GLN A 321 3.81 17.71 -10.11
CA GLN A 321 2.50 17.33 -9.62
C GLN A 321 1.82 16.34 -10.56
N ALA A 322 1.13 15.33 -9.98
CA ALA A 322 0.26 14.42 -10.72
C ALA A 322 -0.71 13.69 -9.76
N GLY A 323 -1.55 12.83 -10.30
CA GLY A 323 -2.61 12.12 -9.58
C GLY A 323 -2.14 10.91 -8.77
N PHE A 324 -1.16 11.04 -7.91
CA PHE A 324 -0.66 9.96 -7.06
C PHE A 324 -1.68 9.53 -6.01
N ALA A 325 -2.15 8.28 -6.07
CA ALA A 325 -3.15 7.74 -5.16
C ALA A 325 -2.66 7.71 -3.71
N VAL A 326 -1.39 7.40 -3.47
CA VAL A 326 -0.79 7.36 -2.14
C VAL A 326 -0.73 8.72 -1.45
N LEU A 327 -0.84 9.83 -2.19
CA LEU A 327 -0.81 11.19 -1.64
C LEU A 327 -2.21 11.78 -1.36
N ARG A 328 -3.27 10.96 -1.42
CA ARG A 328 -4.66 11.43 -1.24
C ARG A 328 -5.08 11.67 0.22
N ALA A 329 -4.15 11.68 1.17
CA ALA A 329 -4.40 12.22 2.50
C ALA A 329 -4.50 13.77 2.43
N THR A 330 -5.62 14.27 1.94
CA THR A 330 -5.82 15.70 1.62
C THR A 330 -5.67 16.64 2.81
N GLU A 331 -5.76 16.11 4.02
CA GLU A 331 -5.61 16.82 5.29
C GLU A 331 -4.16 16.84 5.83
N VAL A 332 -3.24 16.07 5.22
CA VAL A 332 -1.85 15.96 5.66
C VAL A 332 -0.92 16.40 4.53
N PRO A 333 0.01 17.37 4.76
CA PRO A 333 1.04 17.67 3.78
C PRO A 333 1.79 16.41 3.37
N SER A 334 1.80 16.10 2.07
CA SER A 334 2.24 14.80 1.55
C SER A 334 3.11 14.97 0.31
N ILE A 335 4.22 14.26 0.23
CA ILE A 335 5.07 14.19 -0.96
C ILE A 335 5.50 12.77 -1.28
N LEU A 336 5.81 12.52 -2.55
CA LEU A 336 6.51 11.36 -3.03
C LEU A 336 7.91 11.77 -3.50
N ILE A 337 8.92 11.06 -3.04
CA ILE A 337 10.33 11.31 -3.36
C ILE A 337 10.85 10.16 -4.19
N GLU A 338 11.21 10.45 -5.44
CA GLU A 338 12.09 9.59 -6.21
C GLU A 338 13.52 9.87 -5.80
N THR A 339 14.14 8.92 -5.11
CA THR A 339 15.48 9.10 -4.51
C THR A 339 16.62 8.96 -5.52
N GLY A 340 16.31 8.60 -6.73
CA GLY A 340 17.20 8.41 -7.89
C GLY A 340 16.59 7.45 -8.88
N PHE A 341 17.34 7.08 -9.92
CA PHE A 341 16.91 6.13 -10.94
C PHE A 341 17.65 4.80 -10.76
N ILE A 342 16.95 3.77 -10.26
CA ILE A 342 17.55 2.43 -10.06
C ILE A 342 17.98 1.78 -11.36
N SER A 343 17.43 2.23 -12.50
CA SER A 343 17.84 1.83 -13.85
C SER A 343 19.17 2.46 -14.30
N ASN A 344 19.62 3.55 -13.65
CA ASN A 344 20.91 4.17 -13.89
C ASN A 344 21.97 3.53 -12.98
N ARG A 345 23.12 3.15 -13.56
CA ARG A 345 24.15 2.40 -12.83
C ARG A 345 24.77 3.20 -11.66
N ASP A 346 24.97 4.50 -11.84
CA ASP A 346 25.57 5.35 -10.80
C ASP A 346 24.58 5.54 -9.65
N ASP A 347 23.31 5.83 -9.95
CA ASP A 347 22.25 5.96 -8.95
C ASP A 347 22.02 4.62 -8.24
N GLU A 348 21.98 3.50 -8.96
CA GLU A 348 21.85 2.16 -8.34
C GLU A 348 22.99 1.87 -7.35
N ASN A 349 24.25 2.23 -7.72
CA ASN A 349 25.40 2.08 -6.82
C ASN A 349 25.26 2.93 -5.57
N LEU A 350 24.84 4.20 -5.70
CA LEU A 350 24.58 5.09 -4.58
C LEU A 350 23.43 4.56 -3.69
N LEU A 351 22.31 4.18 -4.30
CA LEU A 351 21.13 3.69 -3.60
C LEU A 351 21.39 2.39 -2.81
N ARG A 352 22.31 1.54 -3.26
CA ARG A 352 22.78 0.34 -2.54
C ARG A 352 23.74 0.67 -1.40
N ASN A 353 24.39 1.82 -1.43
CA ASN A 353 25.42 2.19 -0.46
C ASN A 353 24.80 2.65 0.87
N LYS A 354 25.09 1.90 1.95
CA LYS A 354 24.54 2.16 3.30
C LYS A 354 24.92 3.55 3.84
N SER A 355 26.13 4.05 3.52
CA SER A 355 26.60 5.36 3.95
C SER A 355 25.88 6.48 3.21
N PHE A 356 25.66 6.34 1.88
CA PHE A 356 24.85 7.26 1.11
C PHE A 356 23.41 7.33 1.61
N GLN A 357 22.77 6.17 1.81
CA GLN A 357 21.41 6.11 2.38
C GLN A 357 21.31 6.82 3.74
N LEU A 358 22.35 6.71 4.59
CA LEU A 358 22.37 7.40 5.87
C LEU A 358 22.52 8.92 5.71
N LYS A 359 23.38 9.39 4.78
CA LYS A 359 23.52 10.83 4.47
C LYS A 359 22.19 11.39 3.97
N LEU A 360 21.53 10.67 3.06
CA LEU A 360 20.22 11.04 2.52
C LEU A 360 19.15 11.07 3.62
N ALA A 361 19.08 10.04 4.48
CA ALA A 361 18.15 9.97 5.60
C ALA A 361 18.36 11.14 6.58
N LYS A 362 19.60 11.50 6.90
CA LYS A 362 19.91 12.67 7.76
C LYS A 362 19.44 13.98 7.14
N SER A 363 19.65 14.16 5.82
CA SER A 363 19.19 15.35 5.11
C SER A 363 17.66 15.44 5.11
N LEU A 364 16.97 14.35 4.74
CA LEU A 364 15.51 14.27 4.76
C LEU A 364 14.94 14.50 6.16
N SER A 365 15.53 13.88 7.19
CA SER A 365 15.12 14.08 8.58
C SER A 365 15.23 15.56 8.99
N LYS A 366 16.37 16.21 8.75
CA LYS A 366 16.57 17.63 9.07
C LYS A 366 15.50 18.52 8.43
N VAL A 367 15.21 18.32 7.15
CA VAL A 367 14.20 19.10 6.42
C VAL A 367 12.81 18.84 6.96
N SER A 368 12.45 17.57 7.20
CA SER A 368 11.13 17.18 7.70
C SER A 368 10.86 17.73 9.10
N LEU A 369 11.84 17.65 10.01
CA LEU A 369 11.74 18.21 11.37
C LEU A 369 11.53 19.73 11.34
N ASN A 370 12.33 20.45 10.55
CA ASN A 370 12.22 21.91 10.39
C ASN A 370 10.87 22.32 9.82
N PHE A 371 10.37 21.58 8.82
CA PHE A 371 9.09 21.87 8.20
C PHE A 371 7.93 21.68 9.18
N VAL A 372 7.89 20.56 9.90
CA VAL A 372 6.83 20.30 10.89
C VAL A 372 6.90 21.31 12.05
N ASP A 373 8.09 21.73 12.48
CA ASP A 373 8.25 22.81 13.47
C ASP A 373 7.73 24.14 12.95
N MET A 374 7.96 24.46 11.68
CA MET A 374 7.45 25.66 11.05
C MET A 374 5.90 25.66 10.96
N LEU A 375 5.29 24.51 10.59
CA LEU A 375 3.84 24.37 10.59
C LEU A 375 3.26 24.57 12.00
N ALA A 376 3.87 23.93 13.01
CA ALA A 376 3.41 24.04 14.38
C ALA A 376 3.47 25.49 14.91
N LYS A 377 4.51 26.24 14.56
CA LYS A 377 4.61 27.68 14.90
C LYS A 377 3.56 28.53 14.18
N ARG A 378 3.35 28.31 12.88
CA ARG A 378 2.30 29.01 12.11
C ARG A 378 0.92 28.80 12.71
N ASP A 379 0.61 27.55 13.09
CA ASP A 379 -0.70 27.17 13.61
C ASP A 379 -0.87 27.48 15.11
N GLY A 380 0.10 28.18 15.74
CA GLY A 380 0.07 28.55 17.17
C GLY A 380 0.13 27.35 18.12
N ILE A 381 0.66 26.21 17.63
CA ILE A 381 0.78 24.98 18.42
C ILE A 381 2.11 25.01 19.15
N THR A 382 2.12 25.57 20.38
CA THR A 382 3.22 25.37 21.29
C THR A 382 3.10 23.97 21.88
N VAL A 383 4.13 23.14 21.72
CA VAL A 383 4.27 21.90 22.48
C VAL A 383 4.56 22.31 23.93
N SER A 384 3.50 22.54 24.72
CA SER A 384 3.66 22.78 26.14
C SER A 384 4.04 21.49 26.81
N ASP A 385 5.05 21.55 27.66
CA ASP A 385 5.50 20.44 28.51
C ASP A 385 4.32 19.78 29.25
N GLY A 386 4.06 18.53 28.90
CA GLY A 386 3.57 17.51 29.82
C GLY A 386 2.10 17.51 30.29
N THR A 387 1.26 18.54 30.04
CA THR A 387 -0.13 18.49 30.48
C THR A 387 -1.08 18.24 29.33
N ALA A 388 -1.55 16.98 29.17
CA ALA A 388 -2.74 16.72 28.37
C ALA A 388 -3.88 17.60 28.88
N ARG A 389 -4.57 18.32 27.99
CA ARG A 389 -5.81 18.98 28.36
C ARG A 389 -6.82 17.87 28.75
N LYS A 390 -6.87 17.58 30.03
CA LYS A 390 -7.92 16.73 30.62
C LYS A 390 -9.21 17.57 30.59
N GLY A 391 -9.96 17.48 29.49
CA GLY A 391 -11.33 17.94 29.40
C GLY A 391 -12.24 16.75 29.43
N LYS A 392 -12.70 16.31 30.59
CA LYS A 392 -13.94 15.53 30.68
C LYS A 392 -15.07 16.50 30.37
N GLY A 393 -15.80 16.30 29.26
CA GLY A 393 -17.01 17.05 28.93
C GLY A 393 -16.78 18.52 28.50
N GLY A 394 -15.75 18.81 27.72
CA GLY A 394 -15.45 20.14 27.21
C GLY A 394 -15.93 20.37 25.78
N VAL A 395 -15.86 21.63 25.33
CA VAL A 395 -16.09 22.03 23.94
C VAL A 395 -14.77 22.48 23.33
N HIS A 396 -14.41 21.87 22.18
CA HIS A 396 -13.27 22.31 21.38
C HIS A 396 -13.76 23.16 20.22
N LEU A 397 -13.17 24.36 20.05
CA LEU A 397 -13.37 25.19 18.88
C LEU A 397 -12.34 24.78 17.82
N VAL A 398 -12.81 24.22 16.71
CA VAL A 398 -11.91 23.79 15.62
C VAL A 398 -11.15 24.97 15.06
N LYS A 399 -9.82 24.90 15.08
CA LYS A 399 -8.94 25.91 14.54
C LYS A 399 -8.77 25.74 13.03
N PRO A 400 -8.31 26.78 12.29
CA PRO A 400 -7.89 26.60 10.90
C PRO A 400 -6.87 25.46 10.78
N HIS A 401 -7.05 24.61 9.75
CA HIS A 401 -6.18 23.45 9.45
C HIS A 401 -6.16 22.33 10.49
N GLU A 402 -7.05 22.35 11.46
CA GLU A 402 -7.19 21.29 12.44
C GLU A 402 -8.12 20.20 11.92
N THR A 403 -7.73 18.93 12.08
CA THR A 403 -8.48 17.75 11.62
C THR A 403 -9.08 17.01 12.80
N LEU A 404 -10.15 16.24 12.57
CA LEU A 404 -10.70 15.36 13.62
C LEU A 404 -9.66 14.39 14.16
N TRP A 405 -8.76 13.89 13.32
CA TRP A 405 -7.67 13.01 13.72
C TRP A 405 -6.71 13.70 14.69
N ARG A 406 -6.37 14.97 14.42
CA ARG A 406 -5.52 15.76 15.28
C ARG A 406 -6.22 16.08 16.59
N ILE A 407 -7.48 16.49 16.54
CA ILE A 407 -8.31 16.77 17.73
C ILE A 407 -8.46 15.50 18.56
N ALA A 408 -8.79 14.36 17.94
CA ALA A 408 -8.88 13.07 18.63
C ALA A 408 -7.56 12.71 19.35
N ARG A 409 -6.43 12.93 18.69
CA ARG A 409 -5.10 12.74 19.29
C ARG A 409 -4.88 13.65 20.49
N ASP A 410 -5.16 14.94 20.34
CA ASP A 410 -4.85 15.95 21.35
C ASP A 410 -5.74 15.81 22.61
N TYR A 411 -6.93 15.24 22.47
CA TYR A 411 -7.86 14.95 23.57
C TYR A 411 -7.93 13.49 23.98
N ASN A 412 -7.01 12.64 23.48
CA ASN A 412 -6.94 11.21 23.80
C ASN A 412 -8.26 10.46 23.59
N THR A 413 -8.94 10.75 22.49
CA THR A 413 -10.17 10.11 22.04
C THR A 413 -9.99 9.53 20.64
N THR A 414 -11.06 8.96 20.07
CA THR A 414 -11.09 8.44 18.69
C THR A 414 -11.85 9.38 17.77
N VAL A 415 -11.56 9.32 16.47
CA VAL A 415 -12.33 10.05 15.46
C VAL A 415 -13.78 9.56 15.45
N ASP A 416 -14.00 8.26 15.58
CA ASP A 416 -15.34 7.67 15.62
C ASP A 416 -16.14 8.21 16.82
N GLU A 417 -15.51 8.36 17.97
CA GLU A 417 -16.13 8.93 19.17
C GLU A 417 -16.51 10.41 18.94
N LEU A 418 -15.60 11.20 18.34
CA LEU A 418 -15.89 12.58 17.98
C LEU A 418 -17.01 12.70 16.94
N ILE A 419 -17.03 11.80 15.94
CA ILE A 419 -18.09 11.72 14.92
C ILE A 419 -19.43 11.43 15.61
N ARG A 420 -19.48 10.40 16.45
CA ARG A 420 -20.67 9.97 17.18
C ARG A 420 -21.20 11.08 18.11
N LEU A 421 -20.33 11.67 18.91
CA LEU A 421 -20.69 12.69 19.89
C LEU A 421 -21.22 13.98 19.26
N ASN A 422 -20.78 14.30 18.04
CA ASN A 422 -21.08 15.54 17.34
C ASN A 422 -21.98 15.37 16.11
N ASN A 423 -22.54 14.17 15.89
CA ASN A 423 -23.38 13.84 14.73
C ASN A 423 -22.73 14.25 13.39
N LEU A 424 -21.41 13.97 13.23
CA LEU A 424 -20.68 14.32 12.03
C LEU A 424 -20.86 13.23 10.96
N LYS A 425 -20.70 13.64 9.67
CA LYS A 425 -20.63 12.68 8.57
C LYS A 425 -19.35 11.84 8.69
N LYS A 426 -19.40 10.58 8.24
CA LYS A 426 -18.23 9.65 8.28
C LYS A 426 -16.97 10.14 7.53
N SER A 427 -17.10 11.11 6.64
CA SER A 427 -15.96 11.73 5.94
C SER A 427 -14.93 12.40 6.87
N GLY A 428 -15.27 12.62 8.14
CA GLY A 428 -14.32 13.13 9.13
C GLY A 428 -13.90 14.60 8.95
N HIS A 429 -14.52 15.35 8.05
CA HIS A 429 -14.18 16.74 7.80
C HIS A 429 -14.91 17.68 8.76
N VAL A 430 -14.14 18.57 9.39
CA VAL A 430 -14.69 19.63 10.26
C VAL A 430 -14.19 21.00 9.78
N ARG A 431 -15.07 22.00 9.82
CA ARG A 431 -14.71 23.37 9.45
C ARG A 431 -14.12 24.11 10.65
N ALA A 432 -13.15 25.00 10.39
CA ALA A 432 -12.68 25.95 11.37
C ALA A 432 -13.85 26.76 11.93
N GLY A 433 -13.83 27.05 13.23
CA GLY A 433 -14.92 27.73 13.94
C GLY A 433 -16.06 26.81 14.42
N LYS A 434 -16.09 25.51 14.01
CA LYS A 434 -17.07 24.58 14.55
C LYS A 434 -16.75 24.20 15.99
N LYS A 435 -17.75 24.21 16.85
CA LYS A 435 -17.65 23.70 18.23
C LYS A 435 -17.85 22.19 18.20
N LEU A 436 -16.93 21.43 18.79
CA LEU A 436 -17.01 19.99 18.96
C LEU A 436 -17.11 19.65 20.43
N LEU A 437 -18.10 18.83 20.77
CA LEU A 437 -18.19 18.19 22.08
C LEU A 437 -17.04 17.17 22.23
N LEU A 438 -16.41 17.19 23.37
CA LEU A 438 -15.33 16.26 23.73
C LEU A 438 -15.85 15.22 24.70
N PRO A 439 -15.39 13.96 24.63
CA PRO A 439 -15.80 12.90 25.54
C PRO A 439 -15.26 13.07 26.96
#